data_6ad71916223abe7f8a64389087dd7d58
#
_entry.id   6ad71916223abe7f8a64389087dd7d58
#
_cell.length_a   1.000
_cell.length_b   1.000
_cell.length_c   1.000
_cell.angle_alpha   90.00
_cell.angle_beta   90.00
_cell.angle_gamma   90.00
#
_symmetry.space_group_name_H-M   'P 1'
#
loop_
_entity.id
_entity.type
_entity.pdbx_description
1 polymer ?
#
loop_
_entity_poly.entity_id
_entity_poly.type
_entity_poly.pdbx_seq_one_letter_code
_entity_poly.pdbx_strand_id
1 'polypeptide(L)'
;MFAVIYQAYIKTGREDEYQQCWHKVAEYFIKERGALGSCLHRADDGLWLAYSRWPDKATRDASWPGDNAPSEELPEDIRESIKIIQDCLDTTKKFPEICMDVMNDLLIN
;
A
#
# COMPACT_ATOMS: atom_id res chain seq x y z
N MET A 1 -6.09 -4.38 16.20
CA MET A 1 -5.15 -4.10 15.07
C MET A 1 -5.85 -4.35 13.76
N PHE A 2 -5.64 -3.45 12.83
CA PHE A 2 -6.30 -3.46 11.53
C PHE A 2 -5.28 -3.73 10.43
N ALA A 3 -5.64 -4.54 9.45
CA ALA A 3 -4.75 -4.85 8.33
C ALA A 3 -5.48 -4.66 6.99
N VAL A 4 -4.72 -4.29 5.99
CA VAL A 4 -5.25 -4.08 4.63
C VAL A 4 -4.35 -4.80 3.63
N ILE A 5 -4.96 -5.48 2.67
CA ILE A 5 -4.26 -6.05 1.53
C ILE A 5 -4.71 -5.31 0.27
N TYR A 6 -3.73 -4.79 -0.47
CA TYR A 6 -3.92 -4.23 -1.80
C TYR A 6 -3.39 -5.22 -2.82
N GLN A 7 -4.12 -5.42 -3.89
CA GLN A 7 -3.76 -6.40 -4.93
C GLN A 7 -3.71 -5.73 -6.29
N ALA A 8 -2.69 -6.05 -7.08
CA ALA A 8 -2.58 -5.51 -8.43
C ALA A 8 -1.61 -6.34 -9.27
N TYR A 9 -1.83 -6.34 -10.58
CA TYR A 9 -0.79 -6.73 -11.53
C TYR A 9 -0.05 -5.48 -11.95
N ILE A 10 1.26 -5.62 -12.14
CA ILE A 10 2.13 -4.50 -12.51
C ILE A 10 2.49 -4.62 -13.99
N LYS A 11 2.49 -3.51 -14.69
CA LYS A 11 2.87 -3.48 -16.11
C LYS A 11 4.27 -4.03 -16.29
N THR A 12 4.45 -4.85 -17.32
CA THR A 12 5.75 -5.46 -17.63
C THR A 12 6.79 -4.38 -17.83
N GLY A 13 7.93 -4.55 -17.17
CA GLY A 13 9.05 -3.59 -17.24
C GLY A 13 8.97 -2.46 -16.22
N ARG A 14 7.88 -2.37 -15.44
CA ARG A 14 7.71 -1.32 -14.44
C ARG A 14 7.87 -1.84 -13.00
N GLU A 15 8.27 -3.08 -12.84
CA GLU A 15 8.33 -3.74 -11.52
C GLU A 15 9.31 -3.08 -10.56
N ASP A 16 10.52 -2.74 -11.03
CA ASP A 16 11.52 -2.10 -10.18
C ASP A 16 11.10 -0.70 -9.75
N GLU A 17 10.56 0.07 -10.67
CA GLU A 17 10.04 1.41 -10.39
C GLU A 17 8.90 1.34 -9.36
N TYR A 18 8.01 0.39 -9.54
CA TYR A 18 6.91 0.16 -8.60
C TYR A 18 7.43 -0.13 -7.19
N GLN A 19 8.40 -1.04 -7.06
CA GLN A 19 8.97 -1.39 -5.77
C GLN A 19 9.62 -0.20 -5.07
N GLN A 20 10.38 0.59 -5.81
CA GLN A 20 11.07 1.76 -5.25
C GLN A 20 10.07 2.79 -4.73
N CYS A 21 9.04 3.09 -5.51
CA CYS A 21 8.02 4.04 -5.11
C CYS A 21 7.17 3.51 -3.96
N TRP A 22 6.82 2.22 -4.01
CA TRP A 22 6.09 1.58 -2.92
C TRP A 22 6.86 1.67 -1.60
N HIS A 23 8.16 1.37 -1.63
CA HIS A 23 9.01 1.43 -0.44
C HIS A 23 9.01 2.84 0.17
N LYS A 24 9.17 3.83 -0.68
CA LYS A 24 9.20 5.23 -0.23
C LYS A 24 7.90 5.64 0.43
N VAL A 25 6.78 5.29 -0.18
CA VAL A 25 5.45 5.62 0.35
C VAL A 25 5.18 4.87 1.65
N ALA A 26 5.46 3.57 1.69
CA ALA A 26 5.24 2.75 2.87
C ALA A 26 6.08 3.24 4.05
N GLU A 27 7.35 3.56 3.82
CA GLU A 27 8.23 4.09 4.87
C GLU A 27 7.70 5.41 5.43
N TYR A 28 7.21 6.28 4.57
CA TYR A 28 6.62 7.54 5.00
C TYR A 28 5.41 7.31 5.93
N PHE A 29 4.50 6.42 5.55
CA PHE A 29 3.32 6.14 6.37
C PHE A 29 3.69 5.52 7.72
N ILE A 30 4.73 4.69 7.75
CA ILE A 30 5.22 4.11 9.01
C ILE A 30 5.79 5.21 9.91
N LYS A 31 6.61 6.10 9.38
CA LYS A 31 7.26 7.15 10.16
C LYS A 31 6.34 8.29 10.55
N GLU A 32 5.42 8.68 9.69
CA GLU A 32 4.69 9.94 9.83
C GLU A 32 3.19 9.77 10.05
N ARG A 33 2.61 8.61 9.75
CA ARG A 33 1.16 8.45 9.78
C ARG A 33 0.67 7.31 10.65
N GLY A 34 1.55 6.68 11.40
CA GLY A 34 1.16 5.68 12.39
C GLY A 34 0.94 4.28 11.88
N ALA A 35 1.29 3.98 10.63
CA ALA A 35 1.29 2.60 10.16
C ALA A 35 2.28 1.79 10.97
N LEU A 36 1.92 0.55 11.30
CA LEU A 36 2.76 -0.32 12.13
C LEU A 36 3.78 -1.10 11.31
N GLY A 37 3.51 -1.32 10.04
CA GLY A 37 4.40 -2.04 9.16
C GLY A 37 3.73 -2.36 7.85
N SER A 38 4.54 -2.69 6.85
CA SER A 38 4.06 -3.07 5.51
C SER A 38 5.00 -4.08 4.90
N CYS A 39 4.46 -4.94 4.07
CA CYS A 39 5.25 -5.95 3.37
C CYS A 39 4.69 -6.14 1.96
N LEU A 40 5.58 -6.14 0.97
CA LEU A 40 5.21 -6.32 -0.42
C LEU A 40 5.56 -7.73 -0.86
N HIS A 41 4.62 -8.38 -1.53
CA HIS A 41 4.75 -9.76 -1.98
C HIS A 41 4.43 -9.85 -3.47
N ARG A 42 4.99 -10.85 -4.13
CA ARG A 42 4.59 -11.24 -5.47
C ARG A 42 4.24 -12.72 -5.46
N ALA A 43 3.02 -13.04 -5.85
CA ALA A 43 2.56 -14.42 -5.94
C ALA A 43 3.12 -15.10 -7.20
N ASP A 44 3.03 -16.42 -7.25
CA ASP A 44 3.59 -17.23 -8.34
C ASP A 44 3.02 -16.88 -9.71
N ASP A 45 1.75 -16.45 -9.74
CA ASP A 45 1.08 -16.06 -10.98
C ASP A 45 1.38 -14.61 -11.42
N GLY A 46 2.23 -13.90 -10.65
CA GLY A 46 2.58 -12.52 -10.95
C GLY A 46 1.72 -11.46 -10.25
N LEU A 47 0.74 -11.86 -9.46
CA LEU A 47 -0.07 -10.92 -8.68
C LEU A 47 0.77 -10.33 -7.56
N TRP A 48 0.75 -9.01 -7.43
CA TRP A 48 1.43 -8.32 -6.33
C TRP A 48 0.45 -8.03 -5.21
N LEU A 49 0.88 -8.29 -3.97
CA LEU A 49 0.07 -8.07 -2.77
C LEU A 49 0.86 -7.20 -1.79
N ALA A 50 0.29 -6.07 -1.45
CA ALA A 50 0.85 -5.17 -0.44
C ALA A 50 0.05 -5.32 0.84
N TYR A 51 0.69 -5.76 1.91
CA TYR A 51 0.08 -5.96 3.22
C TYR A 51 0.51 -4.82 4.13
N SER A 52 -0.45 -4.17 4.78
CA SER A 52 -0.17 -3.07 5.73
C SER A 52 -0.89 -3.31 7.03
N ARG A 53 -0.25 -2.95 8.14
CA ARG A 53 -0.84 -3.01 9.48
C ARG A 53 -0.97 -1.62 10.06
N TRP A 54 -2.08 -1.40 10.75
CA TRP A 54 -2.43 -0.15 11.41
C TRP A 54 -2.92 -0.42 12.82
N PRO A 55 -2.79 0.56 13.76
CA PRO A 55 -3.36 0.39 15.10
C PRO A 55 -4.86 0.11 15.06
N ASP A 56 -5.58 0.83 14.19
CA ASP A 56 -7.01 0.70 14.01
C ASP A 56 -7.43 1.25 12.65
N LYS A 57 -8.69 1.01 12.30
CA LYS A 57 -9.25 1.47 11.04
C LYS A 57 -9.30 3.00 10.96
N ALA A 58 -9.60 3.67 12.07
CA ALA A 58 -9.70 5.12 12.09
C ALA A 58 -8.38 5.80 11.73
N THR A 59 -7.25 5.28 12.24
CA THR A 59 -5.92 5.80 11.92
C THR A 59 -5.62 5.63 10.43
N ARG A 60 -5.93 4.46 9.89
CA ARG A 60 -5.72 4.21 8.46
C ARG A 60 -6.57 5.13 7.61
N ASP A 61 -7.85 5.26 7.90
CA ASP A 61 -8.77 6.07 7.10
C ASP A 61 -8.41 7.56 7.16
N ALA A 62 -7.90 8.02 8.29
CA ALA A 62 -7.43 9.40 8.41
C ALA A 62 -6.18 9.66 7.58
N SER A 63 -5.34 8.64 7.39
CA SER A 63 -4.07 8.77 6.66
C SER A 63 -4.23 8.51 5.16
N TRP A 64 -5.16 7.65 4.80
CA TRP A 64 -5.42 7.26 3.42
C TRP A 64 -6.92 7.13 3.19
N PRO A 65 -7.61 8.22 2.88
CA PRO A 65 -9.07 8.25 2.88
C PRO A 65 -9.75 7.60 1.67
N GLY A 66 -9.04 6.91 0.80
CA GLY A 66 -9.68 6.18 -0.29
C GLY A 66 -8.90 6.14 -1.58
N ASP A 67 -9.58 5.77 -2.66
CA ASP A 67 -8.98 5.48 -3.97
C ASP A 67 -8.64 6.72 -4.78
N ASN A 68 -8.88 7.90 -4.25
CA ASN A 68 -8.74 9.15 -4.98
C ASN A 68 -7.29 9.58 -5.10
N ALA A 69 -7.10 10.66 -5.82
CA ALA A 69 -5.79 11.29 -5.94
C ALA A 69 -5.17 11.55 -4.56
N PRO A 70 -3.84 11.49 -4.47
CA PRO A 70 -3.16 11.72 -3.20
C PRO A 70 -3.57 13.04 -2.57
N SER A 71 -3.73 13.04 -1.25
CA SER A 71 -4.06 14.24 -0.50
C SER A 71 -2.97 15.30 -0.67
N GLU A 72 -3.39 16.56 -0.81
CA GLU A 72 -2.46 17.68 -0.86
C GLU A 72 -1.66 17.86 0.44
N GLU A 73 -2.13 17.25 1.53
CA GLU A 73 -1.42 17.26 2.81
C GLU A 73 -0.17 16.41 2.81
N LEU A 74 -0.04 15.48 1.86
CA LEU A 74 1.15 14.66 1.73
C LEU A 74 2.29 15.48 1.08
N PRO A 75 3.55 15.22 1.46
CA PRO A 75 4.68 15.84 0.78
C PRO A 75 4.64 15.60 -0.73
N GLU A 76 5.15 16.56 -1.49
CA GLU A 76 5.11 16.47 -2.95
C GLU A 76 5.77 15.22 -3.49
N ASP A 77 6.92 14.83 -2.95
CA ASP A 77 7.65 13.63 -3.39
C ASP A 77 6.87 12.35 -3.11
N ILE A 78 6.11 12.32 -2.02
CA ILE A 78 5.24 11.17 -1.70
C ILE A 78 4.05 11.14 -2.67
N ARG A 79 3.44 12.29 -2.94
CA ARG A 79 2.36 12.38 -3.91
C ARG A 79 2.80 11.93 -5.30
N GLU A 80 4.00 12.33 -5.73
CA GLU A 80 4.56 11.89 -7.01
C GLU A 80 4.79 10.38 -7.02
N SER A 81 5.34 9.82 -5.95
CA SER A 81 5.55 8.37 -5.85
C SER A 81 4.24 7.60 -5.94
N ILE A 82 3.17 8.10 -5.32
CA ILE A 82 1.85 7.48 -5.40
C ILE A 82 1.33 7.51 -6.84
N LYS A 83 1.52 8.62 -7.56
CA LYS A 83 1.11 8.72 -8.96
C LYS A 83 1.87 7.72 -9.83
N ILE A 84 3.17 7.56 -9.59
CA ILE A 84 3.99 6.58 -10.32
C ILE A 84 3.50 5.17 -10.02
N ILE A 85 3.20 4.86 -8.76
CA ILE A 85 2.62 3.56 -8.38
C ILE A 85 1.35 3.30 -9.18
N GLN A 86 0.44 4.26 -9.20
CA GLN A 86 -0.82 4.13 -9.93
C GLN A 86 -0.59 3.91 -11.43
N ASP A 87 0.40 4.58 -12.00
CA ASP A 87 0.75 4.43 -13.41
C ASP A 87 1.38 3.08 -13.74
N CYS A 88 2.01 2.43 -12.76
CA CYS A 88 2.59 1.10 -12.92
C CYS A 88 1.54 -0.01 -12.91
N LEU A 89 0.33 0.26 -12.42
CA LEU A 89 -0.70 -0.76 -12.28
C LEU A 89 -1.33 -1.10 -13.62
N ASP A 90 -1.59 -2.39 -13.82
CA ASP A 90 -2.40 -2.87 -14.93
C ASP A 90 -3.86 -2.61 -14.60
N THR A 91 -4.43 -1.55 -15.18
CA THR A 91 -5.80 -1.12 -14.87
C THR A 91 -6.87 -1.95 -15.57
N THR A 92 -6.49 -2.91 -16.41
CA THR A 92 -7.46 -3.83 -17.01
C THR A 92 -7.98 -4.85 -16.00
N LYS A 93 -7.24 -5.02 -14.88
CA LYS A 93 -7.62 -5.93 -13.79
C LYS A 93 -7.63 -5.13 -12.50
N LYS A 94 -8.81 -5.01 -11.90
CA LYS A 94 -8.99 -4.27 -10.65
C LYS A 94 -9.41 -5.21 -9.54
N PHE A 95 -8.83 -4.99 -8.36
CA PHE A 95 -9.14 -5.77 -7.17
C PHE A 95 -9.53 -4.80 -6.05
N PRO A 96 -10.60 -5.10 -5.32
CA PRO A 96 -10.92 -4.30 -4.14
C PRO A 96 -9.87 -4.53 -3.07
N GLU A 97 -9.65 -3.54 -2.21
CA GLU A 97 -8.82 -3.75 -1.05
C GLU A 97 -9.51 -4.70 -0.07
N ILE A 98 -8.72 -5.50 0.62
CA ILE A 98 -9.24 -6.40 1.65
C ILE A 98 -8.91 -5.80 3.01
N CYS A 99 -9.94 -5.41 3.75
CA CYS A 99 -9.80 -4.84 5.09
C CYS A 99 -10.09 -5.91 6.11
N MET A 100 -9.22 -6.05 7.11
CA MET A 100 -9.28 -7.16 8.06
C MET A 100 -8.97 -6.70 9.47
N ASP A 101 -9.64 -7.31 10.44
CA ASP A 101 -9.22 -7.22 11.83
C ASP A 101 -8.26 -8.36 12.12
N VAL A 102 -7.17 -8.06 12.81
CA VAL A 102 -6.21 -9.09 13.21
C VAL A 102 -6.79 -9.83 14.43
N MET A 103 -7.07 -11.11 14.25
CA MET A 103 -7.75 -11.91 15.27
C MET A 103 -6.78 -12.72 16.12
N ASN A 104 -5.72 -13.25 15.51
CA ASN A 104 -4.73 -14.07 16.20
C ASN A 104 -3.41 -13.88 15.48
N ASP A 105 -2.45 -13.25 16.14
CA ASP A 105 -1.20 -12.83 15.51
C ASP A 105 -0.03 -13.61 16.08
N LEU A 106 0.56 -14.45 15.25
CA LEU A 106 1.76 -15.19 15.57
C LEU A 106 3.00 -14.65 14.83
N LEU A 107 2.87 -13.50 14.19
CA LEU A 107 4.01 -12.80 13.60
C LEU A 107 4.74 -12.09 14.73
N ILE A 108 5.76 -12.71 15.24
CA ILE A 108 6.51 -12.23 16.41
C ILE A 108 7.77 -11.52 15.95
N ASN A 109 8.05 -10.42 16.59
CA ASN A 109 9.30 -9.68 16.37
C ASN A 109 10.13 -9.69 17.61
#